data_f750b2dacb1c6d7342415c1d3bf4169c
#
_entry.id   f750b2dacb1c6d7342415c1d3bf4169c
#
_cell.length_a   1.000
_cell.length_b   1.000
_cell.length_c   1.000
_cell.angle_alpha   90.00
_cell.angle_beta   90.00
_cell.angle_gamma   90.00
#
_symmetry.space_group_name_H-M   'P 1'
#
loop_
_entity.id
_entity.type
_entity.pdbx_description
1 polymer ?
#
loop_
_entity_poly.entity_id
_entity_poly.type
_entity_poly.pdbx_seq_one_letter_code
_entity_poly.pdbx_strand_id
1 'polypeptide(L)'
;MKKMLMVLMVIFSFNMLVACDNKPVVKDETIMKFENAYPRNKNYYQIFVRSFADSDNDGVGDFEGIRQNLTYLKELGIDALWLLPIHESASYHGYDVTDFYSVNNEYGTMADFENLLEDAKKIGIDITIDMVLNHTSNEHPWFNEHRDWYTEFSYFGGWMPELDYSKTVVKEEMLKVMRYWIDKGVSGFRVDAAVHLFNSKTYVNGMPSTADMKVSVEYFKFLRAQLRQTDPNVYMVGEVWTPKDISATFYQGFDSLFNFDLSDRLIDIARGHNGGFKYATDVNTFYKSFQNVMDAYNNQFVGQNESYIDAPFLRNHDQDRVASLMNETENIFAAELLLGLKGNPYIYYGEELGMKGIKSDGTNGIWDETRRLPFVWGDKYQTDWCDMCINYDKDTKSLKVQKEDEGSLYQTYKTLLNLRQTYPALKYGGYEVIDIGRQDVSAYKRVATLDDFTQEVIIYHNFTAQPYQVDITGYKVIYHTMDRFNGSMASKTSLYLVKI
;
A
#
# COMPACT_ATOMS: atom_id res chain seq x y z
N MET A 1 -26.16 -32.80 -71.06
CA MET A 1 -25.02 -31.89 -70.83
C MET A 1 -25.52 -30.64 -70.16
N LYS A 2 -25.50 -30.57 -68.83
CA LYS A 2 -25.85 -29.36 -68.04
C LYS A 2 -24.56 -28.87 -67.37
N LYS A 3 -24.10 -27.69 -67.74
CA LYS A 3 -22.98 -27.01 -67.11
C LYS A 3 -23.46 -26.40 -65.76
N MET A 4 -22.83 -26.81 -64.68
CA MET A 4 -23.05 -26.26 -63.30
C MET A 4 -22.08 -25.13 -63.14
N LEU A 5 -22.59 -23.94 -62.97
CA LEU A 5 -21.83 -22.72 -62.70
C LEU A 5 -21.60 -22.65 -61.20
N MET A 6 -20.36 -22.75 -60.79
CA MET A 6 -19.94 -22.64 -59.38
C MET A 6 -19.60 -21.13 -59.06
N VAL A 7 -20.46 -20.46 -58.32
CA VAL A 7 -20.24 -19.09 -57.86
C VAL A 7 -19.37 -19.15 -56.61
N LEU A 8 -18.14 -18.67 -56.73
CA LEU A 8 -17.23 -18.49 -55.61
C LEU A 8 -17.62 -17.19 -54.90
N MET A 9 -18.22 -17.29 -53.72
CA MET A 9 -18.39 -16.15 -52.81
C MET A 9 -17.07 -15.91 -52.08
N VAL A 10 -16.35 -14.86 -52.46
CA VAL A 10 -15.20 -14.34 -51.71
C VAL A 10 -15.73 -13.45 -50.58
N ILE A 11 -15.71 -13.97 -49.40
CA ILE A 11 -15.98 -13.17 -48.16
C ILE A 11 -14.73 -12.35 -47.87
N PHE A 12 -14.77 -11.06 -48.18
CA PHE A 12 -13.78 -10.10 -47.68
C PHE A 12 -14.10 -9.83 -46.22
N SER A 13 -13.37 -10.50 -45.33
CA SER A 13 -13.29 -10.12 -43.93
C SER A 13 -12.47 -8.83 -43.84
N PHE A 14 -13.14 -7.69 -43.65
CA PHE A 14 -12.50 -6.45 -43.28
C PHE A 14 -12.11 -6.59 -41.80
N ASN A 15 -10.89 -7.06 -41.55
CA ASN A 15 -10.24 -6.87 -40.27
C ASN A 15 -9.91 -5.39 -40.19
N MET A 16 -10.77 -4.58 -39.54
CA MET A 16 -10.35 -3.29 -38.98
C MET A 16 -9.39 -3.59 -37.82
N LEU A 17 -8.11 -3.66 -38.11
CA LEU A 17 -7.06 -3.41 -37.17
C LEU A 17 -7.23 -1.94 -36.69
N VAL A 18 -7.90 -1.73 -35.57
CA VAL A 18 -7.72 -0.51 -34.81
C VAL A 18 -6.28 -0.59 -34.29
N ALA A 19 -5.37 0.03 -35.01
CA ALA A 19 -4.03 0.29 -34.51
C ALA A 19 -4.21 1.22 -33.29
N CYS A 20 -4.22 0.66 -32.10
CA CYS A 20 -3.90 1.40 -30.90
C CYS A 20 -2.50 1.97 -31.15
N ASP A 21 -2.41 3.29 -31.26
CA ASP A 21 -1.14 4.01 -31.38
C ASP A 21 -0.43 3.88 -30.03
N ASN A 22 0.29 2.76 -29.85
CA ASN A 22 1.04 2.40 -28.63
C ASN A 22 2.37 3.19 -28.53
N LYS A 23 2.35 4.46 -28.91
CA LYS A 23 3.50 5.31 -28.53
C LYS A 23 3.35 5.67 -27.06
N PRO A 24 4.37 5.39 -26.22
CA PRO A 24 4.35 5.82 -24.83
C PRO A 24 4.12 7.34 -24.81
N VAL A 25 3.14 7.78 -24.04
CA VAL A 25 2.74 9.21 -23.90
C VAL A 25 3.89 10.02 -23.30
N VAL A 26 4.83 9.34 -22.64
CA VAL A 26 6.06 9.92 -22.06
C VAL A 26 7.23 9.05 -22.47
N LYS A 27 8.36 9.66 -22.81
CA LYS A 27 9.59 8.94 -23.15
C LYS A 27 10.18 8.27 -21.92
N ASP A 28 10.72 7.06 -22.07
CA ASP A 28 11.37 6.31 -21.00
C ASP A 28 12.45 7.13 -20.27
N GLU A 29 13.24 7.93 -21.00
CA GLU A 29 14.22 8.85 -20.41
C GLU A 29 13.62 9.85 -19.42
N THR A 30 12.40 10.34 -19.69
CA THR A 30 11.71 11.28 -18.80
C THR A 30 11.26 10.56 -17.55
N ILE A 31 10.73 9.35 -17.67
CA ILE A 31 10.33 8.51 -16.53
C ILE A 31 11.54 8.22 -15.64
N MET A 32 12.68 7.80 -16.21
CA MET A 32 13.94 7.56 -15.50
C MET A 32 14.43 8.80 -14.75
N LYS A 33 14.31 10.01 -15.34
CA LYS A 33 14.66 11.26 -14.66
C LYS A 33 13.81 11.48 -13.41
N PHE A 34 12.49 11.25 -13.50
CA PHE A 34 11.60 11.33 -12.34
C PHE A 34 11.93 10.28 -11.27
N GLU A 35 12.21 9.04 -11.66
CA GLU A 35 12.63 7.98 -10.73
C GLU A 35 13.90 8.35 -9.97
N ASN A 36 14.88 8.92 -10.66
CA ASN A 36 16.13 9.38 -10.05
C ASN A 36 15.92 10.60 -9.14
N ALA A 37 15.04 11.53 -9.51
CA ALA A 37 14.73 12.71 -8.70
C ALA A 37 13.88 12.38 -7.47
N TYR A 38 13.04 11.35 -7.56
CA TYR A 38 12.09 10.95 -6.53
C TYR A 38 12.17 9.43 -6.22
N PRO A 39 13.35 8.92 -5.78
CA PRO A 39 13.59 7.48 -5.67
C PRO A 39 12.68 6.77 -4.66
N ARG A 40 12.12 7.51 -3.70
CA ARG A 40 11.23 6.98 -2.66
C ARG A 40 9.74 6.99 -3.04
N ASN A 41 9.37 7.49 -4.23
CA ASN A 41 7.97 7.46 -4.70
C ASN A 41 7.68 6.14 -5.42
N LYS A 42 6.89 5.27 -4.79
CA LYS A 42 6.65 3.90 -5.22
C LYS A 42 5.17 3.52 -5.10
N ASN A 43 4.76 2.51 -5.86
CA ASN A 43 3.53 1.76 -5.63
C ASN A 43 3.86 0.56 -4.76
N TYR A 44 3.36 0.52 -3.53
CA TYR A 44 3.66 -0.52 -2.55
C TYR A 44 2.65 -1.65 -2.57
N TYR A 45 3.13 -2.87 -2.34
CA TYR A 45 2.31 -4.05 -2.12
C TYR A 45 2.70 -4.72 -0.80
N GLN A 46 1.75 -4.85 0.11
CA GLN A 46 1.95 -5.45 1.42
C GLN A 46 1.76 -6.96 1.34
N ILE A 47 2.75 -7.70 1.79
CA ILE A 47 2.75 -9.18 1.77
C ILE A 47 2.87 -9.72 3.20
N PHE A 48 1.97 -10.64 3.57
CA PHE A 48 2.18 -11.56 4.66
C PHE A 48 2.82 -12.84 4.07
N VAL A 49 4.10 -13.05 4.34
CA VAL A 49 4.92 -14.09 3.68
C VAL A 49 4.23 -15.44 3.76
N ARG A 50 3.84 -15.85 4.97
CA ARG A 50 3.15 -17.12 5.28
C ARG A 50 1.94 -17.40 4.41
N SER A 51 1.21 -16.37 3.98
CA SER A 51 -0.04 -16.47 3.24
C SER A 51 0.08 -16.24 1.75
N PHE A 52 1.25 -15.81 1.26
CA PHE A 52 1.33 -15.32 -0.11
C PHE A 52 1.60 -16.43 -1.11
N ALA A 53 2.73 -17.09 -1.04
CA ALA A 53 3.13 -18.11 -2.04
C ALA A 53 4.01 -19.18 -1.42
N ASP A 54 3.58 -20.41 -1.47
CA ASP A 54 4.28 -21.62 -1.05
C ASP A 54 5.02 -22.22 -2.25
N SER A 55 6.34 -22.29 -2.18
CA SER A 55 7.17 -22.78 -3.29
C SER A 55 7.53 -24.27 -3.19
N ASP A 56 7.53 -24.85 -2.00
CA ASP A 56 7.97 -26.20 -1.71
C ASP A 56 6.86 -27.18 -1.25
N ASN A 57 5.62 -26.67 -1.13
CA ASN A 57 4.39 -27.38 -0.78
C ASN A 57 4.38 -27.89 0.67
N ASP A 58 4.94 -27.12 1.60
CA ASP A 58 4.85 -27.39 3.02
C ASP A 58 3.62 -26.75 3.70
N GLY A 59 2.86 -25.94 2.93
CA GLY A 59 1.65 -25.24 3.36
C GLY A 59 1.90 -23.81 3.83
N VAL A 60 3.15 -23.39 3.99
CA VAL A 60 3.56 -22.06 4.44
C VAL A 60 4.17 -21.28 3.27
N GLY A 61 3.80 -20.04 3.10
CA GLY A 61 4.42 -19.18 2.10
C GLY A 61 5.83 -18.79 2.50
N ASP A 62 6.70 -18.64 1.51
CA ASP A 62 8.15 -18.50 1.70
C ASP A 62 8.79 -17.44 0.78
N PHE A 63 10.08 -17.10 1.02
CA PHE A 63 10.81 -16.10 0.24
C PHE A 63 11.00 -16.52 -1.21
N GLU A 64 11.20 -17.81 -1.46
CA GLU A 64 11.34 -18.35 -2.81
C GLU A 64 10.02 -18.24 -3.58
N GLY A 65 8.88 -18.48 -2.93
CA GLY A 65 7.55 -18.28 -3.51
C GLY A 65 7.31 -16.81 -3.92
N ILE A 66 7.72 -15.86 -3.07
CA ILE A 66 7.68 -14.44 -3.45
C ILE A 66 8.60 -14.20 -4.64
N ARG A 67 9.84 -14.71 -4.61
CA ARG A 67 10.85 -14.54 -5.66
C ARG A 67 10.35 -15.06 -7.01
N GLN A 68 9.73 -16.23 -7.04
CA GLN A 68 9.14 -16.82 -8.26
C GLN A 68 7.97 -16.01 -8.80
N ASN A 69 7.32 -15.19 -7.98
CA ASN A 69 6.16 -14.38 -8.35
C ASN A 69 6.46 -12.87 -8.51
N LEU A 70 7.74 -12.48 -8.52
CA LEU A 70 8.15 -11.09 -8.75
C LEU A 70 7.67 -10.54 -10.10
N THR A 71 7.62 -11.38 -11.14
CA THR A 71 7.08 -10.99 -12.47
C THR A 71 5.61 -10.61 -12.39
N TYR A 72 4.79 -11.35 -11.64
CA TYR A 72 3.39 -11.01 -11.39
C TYR A 72 3.26 -9.62 -10.75
N LEU A 73 4.04 -9.36 -9.72
CA LEU A 73 4.02 -8.08 -8.99
C LEU A 73 4.44 -6.92 -9.90
N LYS A 74 5.46 -7.13 -10.73
CA LYS A 74 5.90 -6.14 -11.73
C LYS A 74 4.85 -5.87 -12.79
N GLU A 75 4.20 -6.91 -13.32
CA GLU A 75 3.09 -6.79 -14.28
C GLU A 75 1.86 -6.08 -13.70
N LEU A 76 1.61 -6.24 -12.41
CA LEU A 76 0.56 -5.51 -11.68
C LEU A 76 0.86 -4.01 -11.59
N GLY A 77 2.15 -3.60 -11.70
CA GLY A 77 2.58 -2.20 -11.62
C GLY A 77 3.16 -1.83 -10.25
N ILE A 78 3.67 -2.82 -9.51
CA ILE A 78 4.29 -2.65 -8.19
C ILE A 78 5.78 -2.30 -8.35
N ASP A 79 6.25 -1.36 -7.52
CA ASP A 79 7.66 -0.94 -7.45
C ASP A 79 8.31 -1.25 -6.11
N ALA A 80 7.53 -1.54 -5.08
CA ALA A 80 8.06 -1.85 -3.76
C ALA A 80 7.16 -2.82 -3.02
N LEU A 81 7.77 -3.70 -2.23
CA LEU A 81 7.08 -4.59 -1.32
C LEU A 81 7.24 -4.09 0.12
N TRP A 82 6.20 -4.26 0.91
CA TRP A 82 6.28 -4.25 2.35
C TRP A 82 6.01 -5.67 2.84
N LEU A 83 7.04 -6.32 3.35
CA LEU A 83 6.91 -7.63 3.99
C LEU A 83 6.56 -7.43 5.47
N LEU A 84 5.47 -8.05 5.92
CA LEU A 84 5.15 -8.19 7.33
C LEU A 84 6.31 -8.90 8.05
N PRO A 85 6.37 -8.90 9.40
CA PRO A 85 7.57 -9.32 10.11
C PRO A 85 8.17 -10.61 9.58
N ILE A 86 9.45 -10.54 9.22
CA ILE A 86 10.23 -11.65 8.64
C ILE A 86 11.20 -12.28 9.64
N HIS A 87 11.36 -11.65 10.80
CA HIS A 87 12.32 -12.10 11.82
C HIS A 87 11.86 -13.39 12.50
N GLU A 88 12.79 -14.12 13.11
CA GLU A 88 12.43 -15.20 14.02
C GLU A 88 11.51 -14.69 15.11
N SER A 89 10.44 -15.43 15.38
CA SER A 89 9.39 -15.02 16.32
C SER A 89 8.72 -16.21 16.97
N ALA A 90 8.10 -15.98 18.12
CA ALA A 90 7.41 -17.02 18.87
C ALA A 90 6.00 -17.35 18.32
N SER A 91 5.42 -16.47 17.48
CA SER A 91 4.08 -16.63 16.94
C SER A 91 4.00 -16.46 15.43
N TYR A 92 2.88 -16.94 14.86
CA TYR A 92 2.62 -16.87 13.41
C TYR A 92 2.60 -15.44 12.86
N HIS A 93 2.28 -14.43 13.66
CA HIS A 93 2.16 -13.04 13.21
C HIS A 93 3.52 -12.31 13.14
N GLY A 94 4.56 -12.81 13.83
CA GLY A 94 5.91 -12.29 13.73
C GLY A 94 6.22 -11.04 14.55
N TYR A 95 5.24 -10.42 15.24
CA TYR A 95 5.49 -9.20 16.01
C TYR A 95 6.18 -9.44 17.35
N ASP A 96 6.21 -10.65 17.86
CA ASP A 96 6.93 -11.06 19.06
C ASP A 96 8.30 -11.65 18.69
N VAL A 97 9.20 -10.78 18.23
CA VAL A 97 10.52 -11.13 17.71
C VAL A 97 11.38 -11.79 18.77
N THR A 98 12.03 -12.90 18.41
CA THR A 98 12.99 -13.63 19.25
C THR A 98 14.44 -13.45 18.81
N ASP A 99 14.68 -13.05 17.55
CA ASP A 99 16.00 -12.69 17.01
C ASP A 99 15.87 -11.67 15.87
N PHE A 100 16.42 -10.47 16.06
CA PHE A 100 16.40 -9.40 15.05
C PHE A 100 17.43 -9.57 13.92
N TYR A 101 18.37 -10.50 14.03
CA TYR A 101 19.44 -10.71 13.06
C TYR A 101 19.22 -11.93 12.16
N SER A 102 18.14 -12.68 12.38
CA SER A 102 17.76 -13.83 11.58
C SER A 102 16.40 -13.64 10.91
N VAL A 103 16.13 -14.43 9.90
CA VAL A 103 14.81 -14.58 9.29
C VAL A 103 14.09 -15.76 9.91
N ASN A 104 12.76 -15.73 9.92
CA ASN A 104 11.95 -16.84 10.36
C ASN A 104 12.21 -18.06 9.47
N ASN A 105 12.59 -19.18 10.09
CA ASN A 105 13.00 -20.41 9.41
C ASN A 105 11.85 -21.08 8.63
N GLU A 106 10.58 -20.80 8.96
CA GLU A 106 9.43 -21.23 8.17
C GLU A 106 9.32 -20.51 6.81
N TYR A 107 10.01 -19.37 6.63
CA TYR A 107 10.03 -18.62 5.38
C TYR A 107 11.25 -18.91 4.51
N GLY A 108 12.15 -19.75 4.96
CA GLY A 108 13.39 -20.10 4.31
C GLY A 108 14.64 -19.63 5.07
N THR A 109 15.78 -19.68 4.40
CA THR A 109 17.06 -19.26 4.97
C THR A 109 17.38 -17.78 4.69
N MET A 110 18.39 -17.23 5.38
CA MET A 110 18.93 -15.91 5.05
C MET A 110 19.39 -15.81 3.59
N ALA A 111 19.92 -16.89 3.02
CA ALA A 111 20.35 -16.93 1.62
C ALA A 111 19.13 -16.81 0.66
N ASP A 112 17.99 -17.41 1.00
CA ASP A 112 16.77 -17.30 0.21
C ASP A 112 16.23 -15.87 0.25
N PHE A 113 16.28 -15.22 1.41
CA PHE A 113 15.94 -13.80 1.54
C PHE A 113 16.89 -12.89 0.74
N GLU A 114 18.20 -13.09 0.83
CA GLU A 114 19.19 -12.35 0.04
C GLU A 114 18.97 -12.54 -1.47
N ASN A 115 18.65 -13.75 -1.93
CA ASN A 115 18.28 -14.03 -3.32
C ASN A 115 17.01 -13.27 -3.75
N LEU A 116 16.00 -13.20 -2.88
CA LEU A 116 14.80 -12.41 -3.14
C LEU A 116 15.15 -10.93 -3.29
N LEU A 117 15.98 -10.36 -2.39
CA LEU A 117 16.41 -8.96 -2.46
C LEU A 117 17.15 -8.66 -3.78
N GLU A 118 18.07 -9.55 -4.17
CA GLU A 118 18.86 -9.40 -5.40
C GLU A 118 17.98 -9.43 -6.66
N ASP A 119 17.06 -10.40 -6.75
CA ASP A 119 16.20 -10.56 -7.93
C ASP A 119 15.14 -9.46 -8.01
N ALA A 120 14.58 -9.03 -6.87
CA ALA A 120 13.67 -7.88 -6.81
C ALA A 120 14.36 -6.59 -7.32
N LYS A 121 15.59 -6.34 -6.86
CA LYS A 121 16.39 -5.20 -7.29
C LYS A 121 16.68 -5.21 -8.79
N LYS A 122 16.98 -6.38 -9.38
CA LYS A 122 17.23 -6.51 -10.85
C LYS A 122 16.07 -6.05 -11.70
N ILE A 123 14.83 -6.20 -11.22
CA ILE A 123 13.63 -5.78 -11.94
C ILE A 123 13.02 -4.46 -11.42
N GLY A 124 13.74 -3.76 -10.53
CA GLY A 124 13.33 -2.48 -10.00
C GLY A 124 12.15 -2.57 -9.03
N ILE A 125 12.15 -3.56 -8.15
CA ILE A 125 11.25 -3.68 -6.99
C ILE A 125 12.10 -3.52 -5.72
N ASP A 126 11.80 -2.50 -4.93
CA ASP A 126 12.41 -2.29 -3.61
C ASP A 126 11.73 -3.17 -2.55
N ILE A 127 12.48 -3.59 -1.52
CA ILE A 127 11.91 -4.35 -0.41
C ILE A 127 12.05 -3.57 0.89
N THR A 128 10.92 -3.31 1.52
CA THR A 128 10.76 -2.73 2.85
C THR A 128 10.32 -3.84 3.80
N ILE A 129 10.97 -3.96 4.96
CA ILE A 129 10.59 -4.93 5.99
C ILE A 129 9.91 -4.25 7.18
N ASP A 130 9.06 -5.00 7.87
CA ASP A 130 8.47 -4.57 9.14
C ASP A 130 9.53 -4.58 10.24
N MET A 131 9.62 -3.48 11.00
CA MET A 131 10.59 -3.34 12.08
C MET A 131 9.87 -3.05 13.39
N VAL A 132 9.89 -4.05 14.26
CA VAL A 132 9.25 -4.01 15.59
C VAL A 132 10.23 -3.38 16.58
N LEU A 133 10.23 -2.05 16.69
CA LEU A 133 11.16 -1.36 17.59
C LEU A 133 10.67 -1.33 19.04
N ASN A 134 9.34 -1.35 19.26
CA ASN A 134 8.78 -1.08 20.60
C ASN A 134 9.05 -2.21 21.61
N HIS A 135 9.05 -3.46 21.19
CA HIS A 135 9.08 -4.62 22.07
C HIS A 135 9.79 -5.83 21.44
N THR A 136 10.00 -6.86 22.22
CA THR A 136 10.45 -8.19 21.77
C THR A 136 9.48 -9.25 22.27
N SER A 137 9.68 -10.51 21.90
CA SER A 137 9.11 -11.62 22.66
C SER A 137 9.73 -11.69 24.07
N ASN A 138 9.00 -12.20 25.05
CA ASN A 138 9.57 -12.60 26.34
C ASN A 138 10.50 -13.81 26.23
N GLU A 139 10.52 -14.48 25.06
CA GLU A 139 11.46 -15.56 24.73
C GLU A 139 12.77 -15.04 24.11
N HIS A 140 12.82 -13.75 23.75
CA HIS A 140 14.06 -13.13 23.22
C HIS A 140 15.19 -13.24 24.24
N PRO A 141 16.43 -13.65 23.84
CA PRO A 141 17.57 -13.77 24.75
C PRO A 141 17.82 -12.50 25.58
N TRP A 142 17.65 -11.33 24.99
CA TRP A 142 17.81 -10.06 25.71
C TRP A 142 16.89 -9.92 26.93
N PHE A 143 15.71 -10.51 26.92
CA PHE A 143 14.77 -10.40 28.05
C PHE A 143 15.29 -11.06 29.32
N ASN A 144 16.10 -12.12 29.17
CA ASN A 144 16.76 -12.80 30.29
C ASN A 144 18.17 -12.26 30.58
N GLU A 145 18.93 -11.90 29.55
CA GLU A 145 20.33 -11.51 29.66
C GLU A 145 20.51 -10.03 29.99
N HIS A 146 19.58 -9.19 29.55
CA HIS A 146 19.59 -7.73 29.66
C HIS A 146 18.25 -7.21 30.17
N ARG A 147 17.80 -7.69 31.33
CA ARG A 147 16.51 -7.30 31.92
C ARG A 147 16.40 -5.78 32.13
N ASP A 148 17.49 -5.10 32.31
CA ASP A 148 17.61 -3.65 32.44
C ASP A 148 17.39 -2.87 31.13
N TRP A 149 17.30 -3.56 29.99
CA TRP A 149 16.91 -2.98 28.70
C TRP A 149 15.41 -2.82 28.55
N TYR A 150 14.62 -3.34 29.46
CA TYR A 150 13.16 -3.39 29.37
C TYR A 150 12.51 -2.51 30.42
N THR A 151 11.34 -1.96 30.06
CA THR A 151 10.47 -1.28 31.00
C THR A 151 9.75 -2.32 31.89
N GLU A 152 9.11 -1.85 32.98
CA GLU A 152 8.22 -2.73 33.76
C GLU A 152 6.82 -2.80 33.17
N PHE A 153 6.49 -1.94 32.22
CA PHE A 153 5.19 -1.84 31.56
C PHE A 153 5.26 -2.50 30.18
N SER A 154 4.15 -3.10 29.76
CA SER A 154 3.96 -3.59 28.40
C SER A 154 2.53 -3.28 27.95
N TYR A 155 2.39 -2.49 26.88
CA TYR A 155 1.11 -2.13 26.30
C TYR A 155 0.42 -3.34 25.64
N PHE A 156 1.21 -4.18 24.97
CA PHE A 156 0.72 -5.33 24.22
C PHE A 156 0.62 -6.62 25.06
N GLY A 157 0.94 -6.55 26.36
CA GLY A 157 0.88 -7.67 27.30
C GLY A 157 2.25 -8.24 27.68
N GLY A 158 2.30 -9.01 28.75
CA GLY A 158 3.56 -9.49 29.34
C GLY A 158 4.40 -10.43 28.45
N TRP A 159 3.83 -10.94 27.38
CA TRP A 159 4.50 -11.79 26.39
C TRP A 159 5.23 -10.95 25.30
N MET A 160 4.95 -9.65 25.22
CA MET A 160 5.67 -8.68 24.40
C MET A 160 6.23 -7.54 25.29
N PRO A 161 7.31 -7.78 26.08
CA PRO A 161 7.91 -6.78 26.95
C PRO A 161 8.52 -5.64 26.13
N GLU A 162 8.30 -4.40 26.58
CA GLU A 162 8.76 -3.20 25.88
C GLU A 162 10.21 -2.87 26.19
N LEU A 163 10.94 -2.47 25.17
CA LEU A 163 12.31 -1.96 25.26
C LEU A 163 12.33 -0.54 25.86
N ASP A 164 13.29 -0.27 26.75
CA ASP A 164 13.47 1.03 27.40
C ASP A 164 14.36 1.95 26.56
N TYR A 165 13.76 2.78 25.73
CA TYR A 165 14.47 3.76 24.90
C TYR A 165 15.05 4.94 25.68
N SER A 166 14.91 5.01 27.02
CA SER A 166 15.72 5.91 27.85
C SER A 166 17.19 5.46 27.89
N LYS A 167 17.45 4.17 27.61
CA LYS A 167 18.78 3.56 27.59
C LYS A 167 19.48 3.80 26.24
N THR A 168 20.70 4.34 26.32
CA THR A 168 21.53 4.55 25.12
C THR A 168 21.84 3.24 24.40
N VAL A 169 22.14 2.18 25.17
CA VAL A 169 22.46 0.85 24.62
C VAL A 169 21.33 0.27 23.78
N VAL A 170 20.07 0.45 24.18
CA VAL A 170 18.90 0.00 23.40
C VAL A 170 18.81 0.77 22.08
N LYS A 171 18.97 2.10 22.11
CA LYS A 171 18.99 2.95 20.91
C LYS A 171 20.09 2.54 19.92
N GLU A 172 21.29 2.28 20.46
CA GLU A 172 22.45 1.91 19.65
C GLU A 172 22.29 0.49 19.04
N GLU A 173 21.75 -0.44 19.82
CA GLU A 173 21.53 -1.80 19.33
C GLU A 173 20.44 -1.83 18.23
N MET A 174 19.32 -1.15 18.42
CA MET A 174 18.30 -1.10 17.38
C MET A 174 18.76 -0.35 16.10
N LEU A 175 19.59 0.68 16.24
CA LEU A 175 20.24 1.30 15.09
C LEU A 175 21.18 0.32 14.36
N LYS A 176 21.92 -0.50 15.09
CA LYS A 176 22.80 -1.53 14.53
C LYS A 176 22.00 -2.62 13.83
N VAL A 177 20.88 -3.08 14.39
CA VAL A 177 19.95 -4.00 13.74
C VAL A 177 19.48 -3.43 12.38
N MET A 178 19.00 -2.19 12.36
CA MET A 178 18.50 -1.60 11.11
C MET A 178 19.62 -1.42 10.06
N ARG A 179 20.84 -1.06 10.47
CA ARG A 179 21.99 -0.99 9.56
C ARG A 179 22.36 -2.35 8.99
N TYR A 180 22.30 -3.40 9.81
CA TYR A 180 22.52 -4.78 9.34
C TYR A 180 21.58 -5.15 8.19
N TRP A 181 20.30 -4.81 8.28
CA TRP A 181 19.33 -5.09 7.22
C TRP A 181 19.55 -4.22 5.97
N ILE A 182 19.98 -2.96 6.12
CA ILE A 182 20.38 -2.12 4.97
C ILE A 182 21.60 -2.74 4.27
N ASP A 183 22.59 -3.20 5.03
CA ASP A 183 23.80 -3.85 4.48
C ASP A 183 23.45 -5.17 3.74
N LYS A 184 22.36 -5.83 4.11
CA LYS A 184 21.79 -6.98 3.40
C LYS A 184 21.09 -6.59 2.09
N GLY A 185 20.70 -5.33 1.90
CA GLY A 185 20.05 -4.83 0.70
C GLY A 185 18.58 -4.44 0.89
N VAL A 186 18.07 -4.39 2.12
CA VAL A 186 16.74 -3.86 2.42
C VAL A 186 16.70 -2.37 2.12
N SER A 187 15.67 -1.94 1.38
CA SER A 187 15.53 -0.56 0.90
C SER A 187 14.81 0.36 1.87
N GLY A 188 14.15 -0.18 2.89
CA GLY A 188 13.39 0.61 3.85
C GLY A 188 12.76 -0.19 4.97
N PHE A 189 12.10 0.55 5.87
CA PHE A 189 11.46 -0.02 7.06
C PHE A 189 10.05 0.54 7.25
N ARG A 190 9.11 -0.35 7.55
CA ARG A 190 7.85 0.02 8.19
C ARG A 190 8.06 -0.12 9.70
N VAL A 191 7.91 0.97 10.43
CA VAL A 191 8.08 0.97 11.87
C VAL A 191 6.73 0.71 12.54
N ASP A 192 6.67 -0.43 13.23
CA ASP A 192 5.52 -0.86 14.01
C ASP A 192 5.31 0.02 15.24
N ALA A 193 4.06 0.27 15.60
CA ALA A 193 3.64 0.91 16.84
C ALA A 193 4.45 2.15 17.25
N ALA A 194 4.81 3.01 16.28
CA ALA A 194 5.77 4.11 16.45
C ALA A 194 5.41 5.11 17.56
N VAL A 195 4.12 5.20 17.92
CA VAL A 195 3.66 6.09 19.00
C VAL A 195 4.02 5.60 20.40
N HIS A 196 4.31 4.30 20.56
CA HIS A 196 4.50 3.67 21.86
C HIS A 196 5.95 3.59 22.32
N LEU A 197 6.91 4.02 21.48
CA LEU A 197 8.35 3.80 21.67
C LEU A 197 8.91 4.39 22.98
N PHE A 198 8.45 5.57 23.36
CA PHE A 198 8.80 6.20 24.64
C PHE A 198 7.54 6.28 25.50
N ASN A 199 7.45 5.41 26.45
CA ASN A 199 6.26 5.25 27.28
C ASN A 199 6.60 5.45 28.74
N SER A 200 6.16 6.59 29.32
CA SER A 200 6.32 6.91 30.73
C SER A 200 5.24 6.28 31.64
N LYS A 201 4.51 5.27 31.14
CA LYS A 201 3.36 4.64 31.80
C LYS A 201 2.13 5.55 31.95
N THR A 202 2.13 6.71 31.28
CA THR A 202 1.02 7.65 31.35
C THR A 202 0.23 7.60 30.05
N TYR A 203 -0.85 6.83 30.06
CA TYR A 203 -1.80 6.79 28.94
C TYR A 203 -2.98 7.73 29.19
N VAL A 204 -3.30 8.53 28.19
CA VAL A 204 -4.50 9.35 28.17
C VAL A 204 -5.36 8.89 27.01
N ASN A 205 -6.54 8.34 27.30
CA ASN A 205 -7.46 7.75 26.30
C ASN A 205 -6.80 6.69 25.40
N GLY A 206 -5.95 5.84 25.98
CA GLY A 206 -5.27 4.75 25.24
C GLY A 206 -4.05 5.20 24.44
N MET A 207 -3.62 6.45 24.57
CA MET A 207 -2.44 7.01 23.88
C MET A 207 -1.35 7.41 24.86
N PRO A 208 -0.06 7.31 24.49
CA PRO A 208 1.03 7.88 25.26
C PRO A 208 0.84 9.39 25.48
N SER A 209 1.50 9.93 26.50
CA SER A 209 1.45 11.38 26.75
C SER A 209 2.05 12.18 25.59
N THR A 210 1.63 13.42 25.42
CA THR A 210 2.21 14.33 24.40
C THR A 210 3.72 14.50 24.58
N ALA A 211 4.20 14.44 25.85
CA ALA A 211 5.62 14.54 26.15
C ALA A 211 6.39 13.31 25.63
N ASP A 212 5.85 12.09 25.84
CA ASP A 212 6.45 10.85 25.36
C ASP A 212 6.47 10.82 23.83
N MET A 213 5.35 11.19 23.16
CA MET A 213 5.29 11.28 21.71
C MET A 213 6.31 12.26 21.13
N LYS A 214 6.55 13.38 21.80
CA LYS A 214 7.60 14.34 21.38
C LYS A 214 9.00 13.72 21.46
N VAL A 215 9.30 12.94 22.50
CA VAL A 215 10.58 12.23 22.61
C VAL A 215 10.73 11.18 21.51
N SER A 216 9.64 10.45 21.19
CA SER A 216 9.62 9.50 20.07
C SER A 216 9.94 10.18 18.74
N VAL A 217 9.32 11.35 18.46
CA VAL A 217 9.61 12.13 17.24
C VAL A 217 11.09 12.52 17.14
N GLU A 218 11.68 13.03 18.22
CA GLU A 218 13.11 13.40 18.21
C GLU A 218 14.02 12.19 18.00
N TYR A 219 13.67 11.04 18.55
CA TYR A 219 14.42 9.81 18.30
C TYR A 219 14.29 9.35 16.84
N PHE A 220 13.11 9.38 16.25
CA PHE A 220 12.95 9.00 14.83
C PHE A 220 13.66 9.98 13.88
N LYS A 221 13.73 11.27 14.20
CA LYS A 221 14.58 12.23 13.46
C LYS A 221 16.05 11.81 13.49
N PHE A 222 16.54 11.49 14.67
CA PHE A 222 17.92 11.00 14.84
C PHE A 222 18.11 9.68 14.07
N LEU A 223 17.24 8.70 14.25
CA LEU A 223 17.31 7.39 13.62
C LEU A 223 17.37 7.51 12.10
N ARG A 224 16.42 8.26 11.49
CA ARG A 224 16.40 8.49 10.04
C ARG A 224 17.70 9.14 9.55
N ALA A 225 18.20 10.15 10.27
CA ALA A 225 19.44 10.81 9.91
C ALA A 225 20.65 9.86 9.96
N GLN A 226 20.70 8.93 10.93
CA GLN A 226 21.76 7.92 11.04
C GLN A 226 21.67 6.86 9.95
N LEU A 227 20.47 6.39 9.61
CA LEU A 227 20.27 5.39 8.55
C LEU A 227 20.61 5.95 7.17
N ARG A 228 20.31 7.23 6.92
CA ARG A 228 20.67 7.92 5.66
C ARG A 228 22.18 8.13 5.46
N GLN A 229 22.99 7.98 6.50
CA GLN A 229 24.44 7.92 6.36
C GLN A 229 24.90 6.56 5.77
N THR A 230 24.12 5.50 5.98
CA THR A 230 24.38 4.17 5.41
C THR A 230 23.80 4.08 4.01
N ASP A 231 22.53 4.44 3.82
CA ASP A 231 21.87 4.56 2.51
C ASP A 231 21.08 5.89 2.44
N PRO A 232 21.48 6.86 1.58
CA PRO A 232 20.77 8.13 1.43
C PRO A 232 19.32 7.98 0.96
N ASN A 233 18.97 6.86 0.32
CA ASN A 233 17.65 6.59 -0.23
C ASN A 233 16.77 5.73 0.70
N VAL A 234 17.30 5.30 1.86
CA VAL A 234 16.50 4.49 2.78
C VAL A 234 15.16 5.15 3.07
N TYR A 235 14.11 4.35 2.97
CA TYR A 235 12.73 4.80 3.17
C TYR A 235 12.21 4.38 4.53
N MET A 236 11.54 5.28 5.22
CA MET A 236 10.91 5.01 6.51
C MET A 236 9.44 5.39 6.48
N VAL A 237 8.57 4.41 6.69
CA VAL A 237 7.14 4.62 6.89
C VAL A 237 6.74 4.21 8.30
N GLY A 238 6.00 5.08 9.01
CA GLY A 238 5.58 4.84 10.39
C GLY A 238 4.12 4.44 10.50
N GLU A 239 3.85 3.47 11.38
CA GLU A 239 2.50 3.26 11.89
C GLU A 239 2.22 4.23 13.03
N VAL A 240 1.44 5.27 12.72
CA VAL A 240 1.04 6.32 13.66
C VAL A 240 -0.47 6.45 13.61
N TRP A 241 -1.16 5.53 14.26
CA TRP A 241 -2.63 5.50 14.28
C TRP A 241 -3.18 6.46 15.33
N THR A 242 -3.13 7.74 15.01
CA THR A 242 -3.54 8.83 15.87
C THR A 242 -4.28 9.91 15.08
N PRO A 243 -5.01 10.84 15.75
CA PRO A 243 -5.55 12.00 15.05
C PRO A 243 -4.47 12.79 14.28
N LYS A 244 -4.85 13.36 13.14
CA LYS A 244 -3.94 14.03 12.19
C LYS A 244 -2.98 15.05 12.81
N ASP A 245 -3.43 15.79 13.84
CA ASP A 245 -2.62 16.82 14.48
C ASP A 245 -1.44 16.22 15.28
N ILE A 246 -1.60 14.97 15.73
CA ILE A 246 -0.55 14.19 16.38
C ILE A 246 0.32 13.53 15.31
N SER A 247 -0.30 12.79 14.39
CA SER A 247 0.40 12.10 13.30
C SER A 247 1.32 13.05 12.54
N ALA A 248 0.85 14.26 12.23
CA ALA A 248 1.61 15.27 11.52
C ALA A 248 3.00 15.53 12.13
N THR A 249 3.13 15.47 13.47
CA THR A 249 4.41 15.71 14.14
C THR A 249 5.44 14.63 13.83
N PHE A 250 5.01 13.37 13.59
CA PHE A 250 5.89 12.25 13.32
C PHE A 250 6.54 12.31 11.92
N TYR A 251 5.97 13.07 10.97
CA TYR A 251 6.63 13.29 9.66
C TYR A 251 8.04 13.91 9.78
N GLN A 252 8.36 14.54 10.89
CA GLN A 252 9.72 15.01 11.14
C GLN A 252 10.73 13.86 11.22
N GLY A 253 10.29 12.66 11.60
CA GLY A 253 11.12 11.45 11.72
C GLY A 253 10.91 10.41 10.61
N PHE A 254 9.91 10.57 9.76
CA PHE A 254 9.53 9.60 8.73
C PHE A 254 9.43 10.25 7.34
N ASP A 255 9.60 9.46 6.30
CA ASP A 255 9.29 9.86 4.92
C ASP A 255 7.79 9.82 4.67
N SER A 256 7.13 8.82 5.25
CA SER A 256 5.69 8.59 5.13
C SER A 256 5.08 8.12 6.44
N LEU A 257 3.78 8.34 6.57
CA LEU A 257 2.94 7.74 7.60
C LEU A 257 1.69 7.16 6.96
N PHE A 258 1.23 6.01 7.43
CA PHE A 258 -0.04 5.46 6.99
C PHE A 258 -1.19 6.42 7.33
N ASN A 259 -1.94 6.82 6.30
CA ASN A 259 -3.01 7.80 6.46
C ASN A 259 -4.34 7.12 6.82
N PHE A 260 -4.50 6.72 8.08
CA PHE A 260 -5.69 6.04 8.59
C PHE A 260 -6.96 6.88 8.44
N ASP A 261 -6.88 8.20 8.69
CA ASP A 261 -8.01 9.11 8.50
C ASP A 261 -8.52 9.10 7.06
N LEU A 262 -7.62 9.07 6.09
CA LEU A 262 -7.95 9.01 4.67
C LEU A 262 -8.51 7.64 4.27
N SER A 263 -7.93 6.56 4.79
CA SER A 263 -8.40 5.19 4.58
C SER A 263 -9.90 5.06 4.89
N ASP A 264 -10.31 5.46 6.09
CA ASP A 264 -11.73 5.39 6.52
C ASP A 264 -12.64 6.24 5.61
N ARG A 265 -12.17 7.42 5.17
CA ARG A 265 -12.94 8.29 4.28
C ARG A 265 -13.11 7.71 2.88
N LEU A 266 -12.07 7.10 2.31
CA LEU A 266 -12.15 6.43 1.00
C LEU A 266 -13.19 5.31 1.04
N ILE A 267 -13.19 4.52 2.12
CA ILE A 267 -14.20 3.46 2.34
C ILE A 267 -15.61 4.03 2.43
N ASP A 268 -15.81 5.08 3.24
CA ASP A 268 -17.13 5.69 3.42
C ASP A 268 -17.70 6.27 2.12
N ILE A 269 -16.84 6.93 1.34
CA ILE A 269 -17.21 7.50 0.05
C ILE A 269 -17.59 6.41 -0.94
N ALA A 270 -16.75 5.38 -1.07
CA ALA A 270 -17.00 4.29 -2.02
C ALA A 270 -18.33 3.58 -1.73
N ARG A 271 -18.65 3.38 -0.47
CA ARG A 271 -19.92 2.75 -0.04
C ARG A 271 -21.14 3.66 -0.25
N GLY A 272 -20.95 4.97 -0.23
CA GLY A 272 -22.06 5.92 -0.24
C GLY A 272 -22.94 5.77 0.99
N HIS A 273 -22.95 6.67 1.91
CA HIS A 273 -23.81 6.87 3.11
C HIS A 273 -24.46 5.71 3.86
N ASN A 274 -24.54 4.51 3.29
CA ASN A 274 -25.28 3.38 3.87
C ASN A 274 -24.48 2.60 4.91
N GLY A 275 -23.27 3.03 5.26
CA GLY A 275 -22.32 2.26 6.05
C GLY A 275 -22.30 2.53 7.56
N GLY A 276 -23.07 3.48 8.08
CA GLY A 276 -23.14 3.74 9.51
C GLY A 276 -21.91 4.45 10.12
N PHE A 277 -20.93 4.87 9.34
CA PHE A 277 -19.81 5.69 9.78
C PHE A 277 -20.20 7.17 9.87
N LYS A 278 -19.61 7.88 10.84
CA LYS A 278 -19.99 9.25 11.27
C LYS A 278 -19.66 10.38 10.30
N TYR A 279 -19.02 10.09 9.16
CA TYR A 279 -18.44 11.14 8.32
C TYR A 279 -19.40 11.54 7.20
N ALA A 280 -19.57 12.83 7.10
CA ALA A 280 -20.47 13.44 6.13
C ALA A 280 -19.99 13.18 4.69
N THR A 281 -20.88 13.09 3.84
CA THR A 281 -20.96 12.62 2.48
C THR A 281 -20.88 13.71 1.47
N ASP A 282 -20.65 14.89 1.90
CA ASP A 282 -20.36 16.02 1.08
C ASP A 282 -18.89 15.93 0.62
N VAL A 283 -18.70 15.77 -0.69
CA VAL A 283 -17.39 15.74 -1.35
C VAL A 283 -16.56 16.99 -0.98
N ASN A 284 -17.19 18.15 -0.84
CA ASN A 284 -16.47 19.34 -0.36
C ASN A 284 -16.01 19.19 1.08
N THR A 285 -16.78 18.53 1.94
CA THR A 285 -16.36 18.20 3.30
C THR A 285 -15.21 17.19 3.28
N PHE A 286 -15.24 16.20 2.37
CA PHE A 286 -14.12 15.28 2.17
C PHE A 286 -12.87 16.03 1.72
N TYR A 287 -12.95 16.86 0.67
CA TYR A 287 -11.78 17.59 0.19
C TYR A 287 -11.26 18.63 1.18
N LYS A 288 -12.13 19.36 1.87
CA LYS A 288 -11.71 20.25 2.96
C LYS A 288 -11.01 19.45 4.07
N SER A 289 -11.53 18.30 4.40
CA SER A 289 -10.96 17.42 5.40
C SER A 289 -9.62 16.85 4.95
N PHE A 290 -9.52 16.39 3.70
CA PHE A 290 -8.26 15.94 3.10
C PHE A 290 -7.27 17.10 3.03
N GLN A 291 -7.67 18.28 2.56
CA GLN A 291 -6.81 19.47 2.53
C GLN A 291 -6.33 19.84 3.93
N ASN A 292 -7.18 19.77 4.95
CA ASN A 292 -6.79 20.04 6.34
C ASN A 292 -5.74 19.05 6.86
N VAL A 293 -5.81 17.77 6.46
CA VAL A 293 -4.76 16.78 6.77
C VAL A 293 -3.47 17.15 6.06
N MET A 294 -3.55 17.46 4.75
CA MET A 294 -2.38 17.86 3.96
C MET A 294 -1.73 19.14 4.49
N ASP A 295 -2.54 20.14 4.88
CA ASP A 295 -2.03 21.38 5.47
C ASP A 295 -1.37 21.15 6.83
N ALA A 296 -1.95 20.28 7.68
CA ALA A 296 -1.35 19.90 8.95
C ALA A 296 0.03 19.25 8.74
N TYR A 297 0.15 18.39 7.74
CA TYR A 297 1.40 17.72 7.39
C TYR A 297 2.41 18.71 6.80
N ASN A 298 2.00 19.56 5.86
CA ASN A 298 2.86 20.58 5.25
C ASN A 298 3.43 21.54 6.29
N ASN A 299 2.64 21.93 7.29
CA ASN A 299 3.07 22.85 8.33
C ASN A 299 4.25 22.33 9.17
N GLN A 300 4.48 21.00 9.20
CA GLN A 300 5.65 20.42 9.87
C GLN A 300 6.95 20.67 9.10
N PHE A 301 6.85 20.99 7.81
CA PHE A 301 8.00 21.18 6.90
C PHE A 301 8.24 22.64 6.51
N VAL A 302 7.49 23.60 7.11
CA VAL A 302 7.70 25.03 6.85
C VAL A 302 9.13 25.44 7.20
N GLY A 303 9.86 25.96 6.20
CA GLY A 303 11.27 26.33 6.35
C GLY A 303 12.27 25.18 6.34
N GLN A 304 11.82 23.94 6.09
CA GLN A 304 12.68 22.78 5.88
C GLN A 304 12.82 22.50 4.37
N ASN A 305 13.95 21.93 3.95
CA ASN A 305 14.18 21.51 2.55
C ASN A 305 13.61 20.12 2.24
N GLU A 306 12.87 19.52 3.16
CA GLU A 306 12.30 18.19 3.01
C GLU A 306 10.78 18.25 2.82
N SER A 307 10.23 17.30 2.07
CA SER A 307 8.80 17.09 1.90
C SER A 307 8.43 15.69 2.38
N TYR A 308 7.19 15.54 2.88
CA TYR A 308 6.63 14.23 3.18
C TYR A 308 6.03 13.58 1.92
N ILE A 309 5.96 12.26 1.95
CA ILE A 309 5.24 11.46 0.95
C ILE A 309 4.04 10.83 1.68
N ASP A 310 2.82 11.12 1.27
CA ASP A 310 1.65 10.47 1.88
C ASP A 310 1.65 8.97 1.59
N ALA A 311 1.15 8.16 2.52
CA ALA A 311 0.99 6.72 2.35
C ALA A 311 -0.49 6.34 2.44
N PRO A 312 -1.28 6.63 1.37
CA PRO A 312 -2.68 6.26 1.31
C PRO A 312 -2.85 4.76 1.11
N PHE A 313 -3.88 4.20 1.73
CA PHE A 313 -4.25 2.79 1.62
C PHE A 313 -5.76 2.63 1.88
N LEU A 314 -6.34 1.50 1.52
CA LEU A 314 -7.74 1.20 1.86
C LEU A 314 -7.82 0.44 3.18
N ARG A 315 -7.18 -0.71 3.26
CA ARG A 315 -7.10 -1.53 4.48
C ARG A 315 -5.73 -2.24 4.55
N ASN A 316 -5.41 -2.76 5.73
CA ASN A 316 -4.19 -3.52 5.98
C ASN A 316 -4.50 -4.81 6.78
N HIS A 317 -3.47 -5.49 7.24
CA HIS A 317 -3.54 -6.77 7.96
C HIS A 317 -4.20 -6.71 9.35
N ASP A 318 -4.41 -5.50 9.90
CA ASP A 318 -5.04 -5.24 11.21
C ASP A 318 -6.49 -4.76 11.08
N GLN A 319 -6.99 -4.65 9.85
CA GLN A 319 -8.34 -4.16 9.56
C GLN A 319 -9.10 -5.19 8.73
N ASP A 320 -10.44 -5.13 8.79
CA ASP A 320 -11.29 -5.97 7.94
C ASP A 320 -11.07 -5.62 6.47
N ARG A 321 -10.89 -6.65 5.62
CA ARG A 321 -10.58 -6.47 4.21
C ARG A 321 -11.66 -5.68 3.48
N VAL A 322 -11.26 -4.89 2.49
CA VAL A 322 -12.12 -3.99 1.71
C VAL A 322 -13.35 -4.70 1.17
N ALA A 323 -13.17 -5.85 0.53
CA ALA A 323 -14.26 -6.62 -0.08
C ALA A 323 -15.24 -7.23 0.93
N SER A 324 -14.92 -7.25 2.22
CA SER A 324 -15.86 -7.61 3.28
C SER A 324 -16.80 -6.46 3.65
N LEU A 325 -16.44 -5.23 3.29
CA LEU A 325 -17.15 -4.02 3.69
C LEU A 325 -18.10 -3.50 2.60
N MET A 326 -17.92 -3.92 1.33
CA MET A 326 -18.59 -3.33 0.19
C MET A 326 -18.77 -4.34 -0.96
N ASN A 327 -19.64 -4.01 -1.91
CA ASN A 327 -19.83 -4.81 -3.12
C ASN A 327 -18.73 -4.53 -4.17
N GLU A 328 -18.74 -5.28 -5.28
CA GLU A 328 -17.71 -5.22 -6.32
C GLU A 328 -17.60 -3.82 -6.97
N THR A 329 -18.72 -3.19 -7.33
CA THR A 329 -18.72 -1.83 -7.91
C THR A 329 -18.13 -0.80 -6.94
N GLU A 330 -18.45 -0.92 -5.67
CA GLU A 330 -17.89 -0.06 -4.61
C GLU A 330 -16.41 -0.32 -4.41
N ASN A 331 -15.96 -1.56 -4.53
CA ASN A 331 -14.56 -1.94 -4.42
C ASN A 331 -13.73 -1.39 -5.60
N ILE A 332 -14.24 -1.50 -6.82
CA ILE A 332 -13.64 -0.86 -8.01
C ILE A 332 -13.51 0.64 -7.78
N PHE A 333 -14.58 1.28 -7.33
CA PHE A 333 -14.58 2.73 -7.10
C PHE A 333 -13.61 3.16 -5.98
N ALA A 334 -13.47 2.34 -4.92
CA ALA A 334 -12.48 2.58 -3.87
C ALA A 334 -11.04 2.52 -4.39
N ALA A 335 -10.73 1.55 -5.27
CA ALA A 335 -9.43 1.44 -5.94
C ALA A 335 -9.13 2.67 -6.82
N GLU A 336 -10.14 3.14 -7.57
CA GLU A 336 -10.02 4.34 -8.40
C GLU A 336 -9.77 5.61 -7.57
N LEU A 337 -10.46 5.75 -6.44
CA LEU A 337 -10.22 6.84 -5.49
C LEU A 337 -8.79 6.80 -4.96
N LEU A 338 -8.34 5.64 -4.47
CA LEU A 338 -7.01 5.46 -3.90
C LEU A 338 -5.90 5.78 -4.91
N LEU A 339 -5.97 5.17 -6.10
CA LEU A 339 -4.87 5.19 -7.07
C LEU A 339 -4.79 6.52 -7.86
N GLY A 340 -5.81 7.36 -7.78
CA GLY A 340 -5.78 8.74 -8.25
C GLY A 340 -5.04 9.72 -7.32
N LEU A 341 -4.88 9.37 -6.04
CA LEU A 341 -4.30 10.26 -5.03
C LEU A 341 -2.79 10.44 -5.15
N LYS A 342 -2.29 11.52 -4.51
CA LYS A 342 -0.87 11.78 -4.30
C LYS A 342 -0.32 10.80 -3.27
N GLY A 343 0.98 10.49 -3.39
CA GLY A 343 1.73 9.69 -2.42
C GLY A 343 2.03 8.27 -2.90
N ASN A 344 2.47 7.44 -1.97
CA ASN A 344 2.77 6.05 -2.17
C ASN A 344 1.55 5.21 -1.78
N PRO A 345 0.74 4.71 -2.72
CA PRO A 345 -0.39 3.85 -2.37
C PRO A 345 0.13 2.50 -1.87
N TYR A 346 -0.51 1.96 -0.84
CA TYR A 346 -0.26 0.63 -0.30
C TYR A 346 -1.44 -0.28 -0.59
N ILE A 347 -1.17 -1.39 -1.26
CA ILE A 347 -2.15 -2.43 -1.62
C ILE A 347 -1.90 -3.65 -0.74
N TYR A 348 -2.88 -4.08 0.03
CA TYR A 348 -2.77 -5.28 0.82
C TYR A 348 -2.98 -6.51 -0.07
N TYR A 349 -2.09 -7.52 0.00
CA TYR A 349 -2.16 -8.69 -0.88
C TYR A 349 -3.57 -9.29 -0.97
N GLY A 350 -4.02 -9.57 -2.19
CA GLY A 350 -5.37 -10.06 -2.48
C GLY A 350 -6.46 -8.98 -2.48
N GLU A 351 -6.14 -7.71 -2.20
CA GLU A 351 -7.08 -6.60 -2.35
C GLU A 351 -7.50 -6.46 -3.82
N GLU A 352 -6.55 -6.63 -4.74
CA GLU A 352 -6.78 -6.63 -6.18
C GLU A 352 -7.63 -7.81 -6.68
N LEU A 353 -7.78 -8.86 -5.88
CA LEU A 353 -8.69 -9.99 -6.16
C LEU A 353 -10.05 -9.84 -5.51
N GLY A 354 -10.22 -8.86 -4.63
CA GLY A 354 -11.40 -8.73 -3.80
C GLY A 354 -11.49 -9.81 -2.73
N MET A 355 -10.36 -10.27 -2.17
CA MET A 355 -10.33 -11.20 -1.06
C MET A 355 -11.05 -10.62 0.16
N LYS A 356 -11.86 -11.45 0.80
CA LYS A 356 -12.62 -11.10 2.00
C LYS A 356 -11.88 -11.55 3.26
N GLY A 357 -12.24 -10.99 4.39
CA GLY A 357 -11.74 -11.36 5.71
C GLY A 357 -12.15 -10.33 6.75
N ILE A 358 -12.71 -10.80 7.83
CA ILE A 358 -13.11 -9.98 8.99
C ILE A 358 -12.48 -10.57 10.25
N LYS A 359 -12.26 -9.75 11.26
CA LYS A 359 -11.75 -10.23 12.54
C LYS A 359 -12.67 -11.29 13.14
N SER A 360 -12.10 -12.41 13.57
CA SER A 360 -12.82 -13.42 14.34
C SER A 360 -13.05 -12.94 15.77
N ASP A 361 -13.99 -13.57 16.44
CA ASP A 361 -14.35 -13.31 17.85
C ASP A 361 -13.47 -14.08 18.85
N GLY A 362 -12.43 -14.76 18.38
CA GLY A 362 -11.54 -15.60 19.18
C GLY A 362 -12.04 -17.04 19.36
N THR A 363 -13.14 -17.42 18.73
CA THR A 363 -13.62 -18.81 18.72
C THR A 363 -12.55 -19.73 18.13
N ASN A 364 -12.26 -20.83 18.79
CA ASN A 364 -11.19 -21.79 18.47
C ASN A 364 -9.77 -21.17 18.48
N GLY A 365 -9.57 -20.05 19.17
CA GLY A 365 -8.28 -19.36 19.24
C GLY A 365 -7.90 -18.57 17.98
N ILE A 366 -8.84 -18.40 17.03
CA ILE A 366 -8.63 -17.62 15.81
C ILE A 366 -9.06 -16.17 16.08
N TRP A 367 -8.19 -15.21 15.74
CA TRP A 367 -8.43 -13.77 15.92
C TRP A 367 -8.26 -12.99 14.62
N ASP A 368 -7.03 -12.74 14.21
CA ASP A 368 -6.67 -11.94 13.03
C ASP A 368 -6.32 -12.80 11.80
N GLU A 369 -6.19 -14.11 11.97
CA GLU A 369 -5.89 -15.07 10.89
C GLU A 369 -6.89 -14.96 9.75
N THR A 370 -8.16 -14.71 10.06
CA THR A 370 -9.24 -14.54 9.08
C THR A 370 -9.13 -13.27 8.22
N ARG A 371 -8.29 -12.33 8.59
CA ARG A 371 -7.91 -11.17 7.77
C ARG A 371 -6.67 -11.43 6.93
N ARG A 372 -5.91 -12.49 7.27
CA ARG A 372 -4.59 -12.84 6.73
C ARG A 372 -4.63 -14.16 5.96
N LEU A 373 -5.77 -14.45 5.32
CA LEU A 373 -6.03 -15.68 4.58
C LEU A 373 -5.03 -15.92 3.45
N PRO A 374 -4.81 -17.20 3.07
CA PRO A 374 -4.02 -17.57 1.91
C PRO A 374 -4.42 -16.84 0.64
N PHE A 375 -3.45 -16.34 -0.13
CA PHE A 375 -3.67 -15.70 -1.42
C PHE A 375 -4.26 -16.71 -2.42
N VAL A 376 -5.27 -16.31 -3.19
CA VAL A 376 -6.01 -17.21 -4.07
C VAL A 376 -5.37 -17.26 -5.46
N TRP A 377 -4.31 -18.06 -5.62
CA TRP A 377 -3.60 -18.24 -6.90
C TRP A 377 -4.42 -18.96 -7.93
N GLY A 378 -5.02 -20.10 -7.58
CA GLY A 378 -5.87 -20.93 -8.43
C GLY A 378 -5.17 -22.12 -9.10
N ASP A 379 -3.85 -22.29 -8.90
CA ASP A 379 -3.10 -23.47 -9.39
C ASP A 379 -1.95 -23.85 -8.47
N LYS A 380 -0.80 -23.14 -8.55
CA LYS A 380 0.38 -23.36 -7.71
C LYS A 380 0.45 -22.31 -6.61
N TYR A 381 1.41 -22.49 -5.72
CA TYR A 381 1.78 -21.58 -4.64
C TYR A 381 0.70 -21.39 -3.56
N GLN A 382 -0.36 -22.21 -3.57
CA GLN A 382 -1.43 -22.10 -2.59
C GLN A 382 -0.94 -22.51 -1.22
N THR A 383 -1.01 -21.61 -0.24
CA THR A 383 -0.70 -21.90 1.17
C THR A 383 -1.91 -22.48 1.88
N ASP A 384 -1.70 -23.24 2.96
CA ASP A 384 -2.76 -23.83 3.80
C ASP A 384 -2.43 -23.78 5.31
N TRP A 385 -1.51 -22.91 5.72
CA TRP A 385 -1.02 -22.78 7.09
C TRP A 385 -2.12 -22.59 8.17
N CYS A 386 -3.33 -22.22 7.77
CA CYS A 386 -4.46 -22.03 8.67
C CYS A 386 -5.64 -22.89 8.25
N ASP A 387 -5.62 -24.19 8.59
CA ASP A 387 -6.69 -25.16 8.27
C ASP A 387 -8.09 -24.67 8.66
N MET A 388 -8.19 -24.01 9.81
CA MET A 388 -9.47 -23.48 10.32
C MET A 388 -9.95 -22.24 9.56
N CYS A 389 -9.07 -21.56 8.84
CA CYS A 389 -9.39 -20.35 8.08
C CYS A 389 -9.93 -20.63 6.69
N ILE A 390 -9.75 -21.82 6.16
CA ILE A 390 -10.02 -22.19 4.75
C ILE A 390 -11.49 -21.95 4.32
N ASN A 391 -12.38 -21.80 5.28
CA ASN A 391 -13.81 -21.62 5.03
C ASN A 391 -14.27 -20.15 5.05
N TYR A 392 -13.39 -19.19 5.37
CA TYR A 392 -13.79 -17.80 5.57
C TYR A 392 -13.92 -17.00 4.27
N ASP A 393 -13.23 -17.41 3.20
CA ASP A 393 -13.38 -16.80 1.87
C ASP A 393 -13.40 -17.88 0.77
N LYS A 394 -14.59 -18.28 0.36
CA LYS A 394 -14.80 -19.30 -0.70
C LYS A 394 -15.24 -18.69 -2.02
N ASP A 395 -15.60 -17.41 -2.02
CA ASP A 395 -16.26 -16.77 -3.15
C ASP A 395 -15.29 -15.99 -4.04
N THR A 396 -14.10 -15.65 -3.52
CA THR A 396 -13.12 -14.90 -4.28
C THR A 396 -12.59 -15.72 -5.46
N LYS A 397 -12.78 -15.18 -6.67
CA LYS A 397 -12.22 -15.77 -7.89
C LYS A 397 -10.68 -15.70 -7.81
N SER A 398 -10.02 -16.80 -8.18
CA SER A 398 -8.57 -16.86 -8.18
C SER A 398 -7.93 -15.88 -9.18
N LEU A 399 -6.65 -15.53 -8.92
CA LEU A 399 -5.85 -14.72 -9.84
C LEU A 399 -5.87 -15.29 -11.26
N LYS A 400 -5.74 -16.61 -11.41
CA LYS A 400 -5.79 -17.29 -12.69
C LYS A 400 -7.07 -16.98 -13.48
N VAL A 401 -8.22 -16.97 -12.81
CA VAL A 401 -9.52 -16.65 -13.43
C VAL A 401 -9.63 -15.16 -13.74
N GLN A 402 -9.21 -14.31 -12.81
CA GLN A 402 -9.33 -12.85 -12.95
C GLN A 402 -8.39 -12.27 -14.01
N LYS A 403 -7.25 -12.91 -14.30
CA LYS A 403 -6.35 -12.52 -15.40
C LYS A 403 -7.04 -12.64 -16.78
N GLU A 404 -7.96 -13.58 -16.95
CA GLU A 404 -8.69 -13.83 -18.21
C GLU A 404 -9.99 -13.00 -18.31
N ASP A 405 -10.44 -12.37 -17.23
CA ASP A 405 -11.66 -11.57 -17.15
C ASP A 405 -11.31 -10.07 -17.24
N GLU A 406 -11.49 -9.46 -18.42
CA GLU A 406 -11.17 -8.05 -18.68
C GLU A 406 -11.91 -7.07 -17.76
N GLY A 407 -13.08 -7.44 -17.23
CA GLY A 407 -13.86 -6.66 -16.29
C GLY A 407 -13.53 -6.89 -14.81
N SER A 408 -12.55 -7.73 -14.51
CA SER A 408 -12.21 -8.09 -13.13
C SER A 408 -11.59 -6.93 -12.33
N LEU A 409 -11.71 -7.03 -11.00
CA LEU A 409 -11.05 -6.10 -10.10
C LEU A 409 -9.53 -6.11 -10.27
N TYR A 410 -8.93 -7.28 -10.53
CA TYR A 410 -7.51 -7.40 -10.86
C TYR A 410 -7.11 -6.52 -12.05
N GLN A 411 -7.88 -6.52 -13.14
CA GLN A 411 -7.59 -5.69 -14.31
C GLN A 411 -7.70 -4.20 -14.01
N THR A 412 -8.63 -3.81 -13.13
CA THR A 412 -8.75 -2.43 -12.64
C THR A 412 -7.48 -1.99 -11.90
N TYR A 413 -7.03 -2.76 -10.89
CA TYR A 413 -5.80 -2.46 -10.16
C TYR A 413 -4.59 -2.42 -11.07
N LYS A 414 -4.43 -3.43 -11.94
CA LYS A 414 -3.34 -3.50 -12.92
C LYS A 414 -3.32 -2.26 -13.82
N THR A 415 -4.46 -1.86 -14.35
CA THR A 415 -4.57 -0.68 -15.23
C THR A 415 -4.16 0.59 -14.50
N LEU A 416 -4.74 0.84 -13.33
CA LEU A 416 -4.49 2.08 -12.57
C LEU A 416 -3.06 2.18 -12.05
N LEU A 417 -2.49 1.08 -11.55
CA LEU A 417 -1.10 1.02 -11.10
C LEU A 417 -0.12 1.27 -12.27
N ASN A 418 -0.38 0.68 -13.44
CA ASN A 418 0.43 0.91 -14.64
C ASN A 418 0.26 2.33 -15.20
N LEU A 419 -0.90 2.97 -15.07
CA LEU A 419 -1.06 4.38 -15.38
C LEU A 419 -0.15 5.25 -14.49
N ARG A 420 -0.02 4.93 -13.22
CA ARG A 420 0.92 5.63 -12.33
C ARG A 420 2.38 5.45 -12.76
N GLN A 421 2.75 4.32 -13.35
CA GLN A 421 4.08 4.11 -13.93
C GLN A 421 4.30 4.92 -15.21
N THR A 422 3.25 5.05 -16.02
CA THR A 422 3.32 5.69 -17.35
C THR A 422 3.20 7.21 -17.29
N TYR A 423 2.45 7.74 -16.33
CA TYR A 423 2.14 9.16 -16.21
C TYR A 423 2.81 9.78 -14.97
N PRO A 424 3.94 10.50 -15.12
CA PRO A 424 4.60 11.20 -14.01
C PRO A 424 3.67 12.06 -13.15
N ALA A 425 2.67 12.69 -13.76
CA ALA A 425 1.67 13.46 -13.03
C ALA A 425 0.92 12.63 -11.99
N LEU A 426 0.63 11.35 -12.26
CA LEU A 426 -0.06 10.46 -11.33
C LEU A 426 0.86 9.94 -10.21
N LYS A 427 2.13 9.68 -10.49
CA LYS A 427 3.08 9.13 -9.52
C LYS A 427 3.73 10.21 -8.66
N TYR A 428 4.20 11.28 -9.29
CA TYR A 428 5.05 12.32 -8.65
C TYR A 428 4.34 13.66 -8.49
N GLY A 429 3.20 13.88 -9.19
CA GLY A 429 2.53 15.16 -9.28
C GLY A 429 1.96 15.66 -7.95
N GLY A 430 1.87 16.98 -7.85
CA GLY A 430 1.10 17.66 -6.82
C GLY A 430 -0.39 17.33 -6.89
N TYR A 431 -1.17 17.92 -6.01
CA TYR A 431 -2.61 17.74 -5.92
C TYR A 431 -3.28 19.12 -5.79
N GLU A 432 -4.24 19.41 -6.65
CA GLU A 432 -4.98 20.67 -6.62
C GLU A 432 -6.45 20.41 -6.92
N VAL A 433 -7.32 20.78 -5.97
CA VAL A 433 -8.78 20.65 -6.13
C VAL A 433 -9.28 21.62 -7.20
N ILE A 434 -10.16 21.14 -8.08
CA ILE A 434 -10.89 21.96 -9.04
C ILE A 434 -12.31 22.17 -8.49
N ASP A 435 -12.68 23.43 -8.22
CA ASP A 435 -14.05 23.75 -7.87
C ASP A 435 -14.93 23.73 -9.13
N ILE A 436 -15.79 22.73 -9.23
CA ILE A 436 -16.77 22.58 -10.32
C ILE A 436 -18.18 23.01 -9.93
N GLY A 437 -18.33 23.65 -8.77
CA GLY A 437 -19.64 24.13 -8.27
C GLY A 437 -20.60 22.99 -7.86
N ARG A 438 -20.08 21.77 -7.63
CA ARG A 438 -20.84 20.57 -7.25
C ARG A 438 -20.32 19.99 -5.95
N GLN A 439 -21.20 19.33 -5.18
CA GLN A 439 -20.83 18.65 -3.93
C GLN A 439 -20.77 17.13 -4.08
N ASP A 440 -21.30 16.61 -5.16
CA ASP A 440 -21.52 15.20 -5.42
C ASP A 440 -20.71 14.65 -6.61
N VAL A 441 -19.85 15.49 -7.19
CA VAL A 441 -18.82 15.14 -8.16
C VAL A 441 -17.53 15.83 -7.73
N SER A 442 -16.44 15.11 -7.73
CA SER A 442 -15.14 15.69 -7.46
C SER A 442 -14.33 15.89 -8.74
N ALA A 443 -13.52 16.93 -8.73
CA ALA A 443 -12.47 17.11 -9.73
C ALA A 443 -11.20 17.62 -9.07
N TYR A 444 -10.07 17.08 -9.47
CA TYR A 444 -8.76 17.58 -9.07
C TYR A 444 -7.73 17.33 -10.16
N LYS A 445 -6.68 18.11 -10.15
CA LYS A 445 -5.55 17.90 -11.06
C LYS A 445 -4.32 17.42 -10.33
N ARG A 446 -3.54 16.63 -11.03
CA ARG A 446 -2.21 16.17 -10.69
C ARG A 446 -1.24 16.80 -11.69
N VAL A 447 -0.23 17.49 -11.19
CA VAL A 447 0.77 18.16 -12.07
C VAL A 447 2.16 17.74 -11.62
N ALA A 448 2.95 17.20 -12.54
CA ALA A 448 4.36 16.91 -12.34
C ALA A 448 5.19 17.79 -13.27
N THR A 449 6.23 18.43 -12.71
CA THR A 449 7.21 19.23 -13.45
C THR A 449 8.62 18.80 -13.04
N LEU A 450 9.46 18.54 -14.02
CA LEU A 450 10.88 18.28 -13.84
C LEU A 450 11.64 18.77 -15.07
N ASP A 451 12.65 19.60 -14.88
CA ASP A 451 13.34 20.32 -15.95
C ASP A 451 12.33 21.07 -16.85
N ASP A 452 12.38 20.85 -18.15
CA ASP A 452 11.48 21.44 -19.15
C ASP A 452 10.19 20.60 -19.37
N PHE A 453 10.03 19.50 -18.66
CA PHE A 453 8.86 18.64 -18.79
C PHE A 453 7.78 19.02 -17.78
N THR A 454 6.55 19.20 -18.27
CA THR A 454 5.36 19.37 -17.44
C THR A 454 4.23 18.50 -17.98
N GLN A 455 3.58 17.74 -17.08
CA GLN A 455 2.40 16.95 -17.41
C GLN A 455 1.28 17.24 -16.43
N GLU A 456 0.08 17.40 -16.97
CA GLU A 456 -1.16 17.60 -16.21
C GLU A 456 -2.14 16.45 -16.49
N VAL A 457 -2.70 15.89 -15.41
CA VAL A 457 -3.81 14.93 -15.46
C VAL A 457 -4.93 15.47 -14.60
N ILE A 458 -6.15 15.53 -15.13
CA ILE A 458 -7.38 15.84 -14.36
C ILE A 458 -8.11 14.54 -14.07
N ILE A 459 -8.57 14.40 -12.85
CA ILE A 459 -9.32 13.23 -12.38
C ILE A 459 -10.69 13.70 -11.90
N TYR A 460 -11.72 13.04 -12.39
CA TYR A 460 -13.10 13.20 -11.93
C TYR A 460 -13.58 11.92 -11.26
N HIS A 461 -14.37 12.08 -10.18
CA HIS A 461 -15.11 10.99 -9.55
C HIS A 461 -16.57 11.41 -9.39
N ASN A 462 -17.49 10.60 -9.90
CA ASN A 462 -18.92 10.84 -9.78
C ASN A 462 -19.50 10.00 -8.62
N PHE A 463 -19.85 10.66 -7.52
CA PHE A 463 -20.45 10.05 -6.33
C PHE A 463 -21.98 10.03 -6.41
N THR A 464 -22.57 10.76 -7.37
CA THR A 464 -24.02 10.92 -7.45
C THR A 464 -24.69 9.66 -8.00
N ALA A 465 -25.98 9.54 -7.76
CA ALA A 465 -26.82 8.54 -8.41
C ALA A 465 -27.17 8.91 -9.88
N GLN A 466 -26.79 10.12 -10.33
CA GLN A 466 -27.11 10.65 -11.65
C GLN A 466 -25.87 10.73 -12.54
N PRO A 467 -26.02 10.57 -13.86
CA PRO A 467 -24.93 10.80 -14.79
C PRO A 467 -24.43 12.25 -14.75
N TYR A 468 -23.10 12.42 -14.90
CA TYR A 468 -22.46 13.73 -14.96
C TYR A 468 -21.74 13.93 -16.29
N GLN A 469 -22.03 15.03 -16.98
CA GLN A 469 -21.40 15.37 -18.26
C GLN A 469 -20.04 16.06 -18.02
N VAL A 470 -19.02 15.63 -18.75
CA VAL A 470 -17.66 16.22 -18.68
C VAL A 470 -17.24 16.69 -20.05
N ASP A 471 -16.84 17.96 -20.16
CA ASP A 471 -16.17 18.47 -21.34
C ASP A 471 -14.68 18.02 -21.34
N ILE A 472 -14.31 17.27 -22.35
CA ILE A 472 -12.94 16.77 -22.53
C ILE A 472 -12.14 17.53 -23.59
N THR A 473 -12.60 18.71 -24.02
CA THR A 473 -11.90 19.51 -25.03
C THR A 473 -10.48 19.85 -24.56
N GLY A 474 -9.46 19.48 -25.35
CA GLY A 474 -8.06 19.66 -25.03
C GLY A 474 -7.44 18.58 -24.13
N TYR A 475 -8.21 17.48 -23.90
CA TYR A 475 -7.75 16.35 -23.10
C TYR A 475 -7.95 15.02 -23.83
N LYS A 476 -7.07 14.06 -23.51
CA LYS A 476 -7.19 12.65 -23.91
C LYS A 476 -7.64 11.82 -22.69
N VAL A 477 -8.66 10.97 -22.90
CA VAL A 477 -9.07 9.98 -21.88
C VAL A 477 -7.97 8.93 -21.77
N ILE A 478 -7.44 8.72 -20.56
CA ILE A 478 -6.44 7.69 -20.25
C ILE A 478 -7.00 6.57 -19.37
N TYR A 479 -8.11 6.85 -18.68
CA TYR A 479 -8.87 5.87 -17.92
C TYR A 479 -10.34 6.29 -17.79
N HIS A 480 -11.21 5.33 -17.82
CA HIS A 480 -12.62 5.46 -17.43
C HIS A 480 -13.10 4.11 -16.89
N THR A 481 -13.88 4.11 -15.82
CA THR A 481 -14.43 2.89 -15.19
C THR A 481 -15.18 1.99 -16.18
N MET A 482 -15.81 2.57 -17.20
CA MET A 482 -16.48 1.85 -18.26
C MET A 482 -15.63 1.91 -19.54
N ASP A 483 -15.61 0.88 -20.34
CA ASP A 483 -14.74 0.70 -21.51
C ASP A 483 -14.70 1.88 -22.49
N ARG A 484 -15.82 2.61 -22.61
CA ARG A 484 -15.90 3.78 -23.50
C ARG A 484 -16.56 4.96 -22.83
N PHE A 485 -15.81 6.05 -22.76
CA PHE A 485 -16.37 7.34 -22.36
C PHE A 485 -17.14 7.98 -23.55
N ASN A 486 -18.40 8.30 -23.31
CA ASN A 486 -19.30 8.89 -24.30
C ASN A 486 -19.72 10.35 -23.97
N GLY A 487 -18.94 11.04 -23.15
CA GLY A 487 -19.22 12.38 -22.66
C GLY A 487 -19.92 12.42 -21.28
N SER A 488 -20.30 11.25 -20.76
CA SER A 488 -21.03 11.14 -19.49
C SER A 488 -20.44 10.11 -18.56
N MET A 489 -20.28 10.44 -17.30
CA MET A 489 -19.87 9.54 -16.22
C MET A 489 -21.11 9.00 -15.51
N ALA A 490 -21.22 7.67 -15.41
CA ALA A 490 -22.25 7.03 -14.60
C ALA A 490 -21.99 7.22 -13.09
N SER A 491 -22.92 6.77 -12.25
CA SER A 491 -22.75 6.72 -10.79
C SER A 491 -21.58 5.83 -10.39
N LYS A 492 -20.83 6.22 -9.38
CA LYS A 492 -19.66 5.49 -8.86
C LYS A 492 -18.67 5.14 -9.96
N THR A 493 -18.33 6.12 -10.80
CA THR A 493 -17.31 5.97 -11.85
C THR A 493 -16.26 7.08 -11.77
N SER A 494 -15.11 6.80 -12.32
CA SER A 494 -13.98 7.73 -12.41
C SER A 494 -13.57 7.95 -13.86
N LEU A 495 -13.00 9.14 -14.13
CA LEU A 495 -12.48 9.54 -15.42
C LEU A 495 -11.15 10.25 -15.24
N TYR A 496 -10.11 9.76 -15.91
CA TYR A 496 -8.77 10.35 -15.87
C TYR A 496 -8.43 10.90 -17.25
N LEU A 497 -8.05 12.15 -17.29
CA LEU A 497 -7.81 12.94 -18.50
C LEU A 497 -6.40 13.52 -18.49
N VAL A 498 -5.58 13.21 -19.49
CA VAL A 498 -4.29 13.87 -19.69
C VAL A 498 -4.44 15.05 -20.65
N LYS A 499 -3.84 16.19 -20.33
CA LYS A 499 -3.82 17.36 -21.21
C LYS A 499 -2.99 17.07 -22.47
N ILE A 500 -3.55 17.42 -23.64
CA ILE A 500 -2.93 17.23 -24.96
C ILE A 500 -1.95 18.37 -25.24
#